data_88333ce36cb10a4d1ef98eb9ab18e380
#
_entry.id   88333ce36cb10a4d1ef98eb9ab18e380
#
_cell.length_a   1.000
_cell.length_b   1.000
_cell.length_c   1.000
_cell.angle_alpha   90.00
_cell.angle_beta   90.00
_cell.angle_gamma   90.00
#
_symmetry.space_group_name_H-M   'P 1'
#
loop_
_entity.id
_entity.type
_entity.pdbx_description
1 polymer ?
#
loop_
_entity_poly.entity_id
_entity_poly.type
_entity_poly.pdbx_seq_one_letter_code
_entity_poly.pdbx_strand_id
1 'polypeptide(L)'
;MAAPLDFSNQSVADFCETIAAETSAPGGGSVAAVTGALAASLTAMAARFSKEQWEDAPGAVAQAEALKARLLPLAEEDARAYENVLLALRMPKEVDEDVRDAAIGDALSRAADVPMAIAEASVDVATLASELAERGNQNLHGDAAVAAFLAEAAVRASANLVEINLATREGDERLERARELVEIVRRITRRVSEARS
;
A
#
# COMPACT_ATOMS: atom_id res chain seq x y z
N MET A 1 -17.44 21.70 9.02
CA MET A 1 -17.13 20.58 8.11
C MET A 1 -15.66 20.64 7.82
N ALA A 2 -14.90 19.58 8.12
CA ALA A 2 -13.51 19.48 7.69
C ALA A 2 -13.48 19.46 6.14
N ALA A 3 -12.43 20.05 5.55
CA ALA A 3 -12.22 19.97 4.10
C ALA A 3 -12.09 18.48 3.70
N PRO A 4 -12.57 18.10 2.51
CA PRO A 4 -12.39 16.72 2.05
C PRO A 4 -10.89 16.40 1.97
N LEU A 5 -10.53 15.20 2.45
CA LEU A 5 -9.18 14.68 2.27
C LEU A 5 -8.94 14.48 0.77
N ASP A 6 -7.87 15.06 0.24
CA ASP A 6 -7.53 15.04 -1.19
C ASP A 6 -6.00 14.97 -1.34
N PHE A 7 -5.43 13.85 -0.93
CA PHE A 7 -3.97 13.67 -0.97
C PHE A 7 -3.46 13.45 -2.38
N SER A 8 -4.28 12.86 -3.25
CA SER A 8 -3.90 12.53 -4.62
C SER A 8 -3.73 13.76 -5.54
N ASN A 9 -4.30 14.91 -5.17
CA ASN A 9 -4.18 16.16 -5.91
C ASN A 9 -3.18 17.16 -5.28
N GLN A 10 -2.53 16.80 -4.18
CA GLN A 10 -1.46 17.62 -3.59
C GLN A 10 -0.18 17.54 -4.42
N SER A 11 0.62 18.60 -4.40
CA SER A 11 2.01 18.46 -4.84
C SER A 11 2.77 17.52 -3.91
N VAL A 12 3.84 16.90 -4.39
CA VAL A 12 4.69 16.04 -3.53
C VAL A 12 5.21 16.81 -2.32
N ALA A 13 5.56 18.10 -2.48
CA ALA A 13 6.03 18.95 -1.39
C ALA A 13 4.92 19.16 -0.35
N ASP A 14 3.72 19.53 -0.77
CA ASP A 14 2.58 19.75 0.12
C ASP A 14 2.19 18.47 0.86
N PHE A 15 2.22 17.32 0.19
CA PHE A 15 1.95 16.03 0.83
C PHE A 15 2.99 15.70 1.89
N CYS A 16 4.30 15.95 1.63
CA CYS A 16 5.35 15.78 2.63
C CYS A 16 5.14 16.68 3.86
N GLU A 17 4.79 17.96 3.64
CA GLU A 17 4.48 18.87 4.75
C GLU A 17 3.24 18.43 5.53
N THR A 18 2.21 17.90 4.84
CA THR A 18 1.00 17.39 5.48
C THR A 18 1.31 16.16 6.35
N ILE A 19 2.19 15.24 5.89
CA ILE A 19 2.64 14.08 6.69
C ILE A 19 3.44 14.52 7.91
N ALA A 20 4.29 15.54 7.76
CA ALA A 20 5.17 16.02 8.83
C ALA A 20 4.43 16.86 9.89
N ALA A 21 3.19 17.26 9.62
CA ALA A 21 2.39 18.07 10.53
C ALA A 21 1.96 17.28 11.78
N GLU A 22 1.73 17.98 12.87
CA GLU A 22 1.19 17.40 14.13
C GLU A 22 -0.33 17.16 14.01
N THR A 23 -0.71 16.28 13.07
CA THR A 23 -2.09 15.90 12.78
C THR A 23 -2.28 14.38 12.88
N SER A 24 -3.52 13.91 13.07
CA SER A 24 -3.81 12.49 13.17
C SER A 24 -3.74 11.74 11.83
N ALA A 25 -3.81 12.44 10.71
CA ALA A 25 -3.72 11.93 9.34
C ALA A 25 -3.20 13.02 8.39
N PRO A 26 -2.52 12.64 7.29
CA PRO A 26 -2.19 11.29 6.84
C PRO A 26 -1.14 10.59 7.70
N GLY A 27 -1.23 9.27 7.80
CA GLY A 27 -0.30 8.44 8.55
C GLY A 27 0.43 7.40 7.68
N GLY A 28 0.94 6.37 8.34
CA GLY A 28 1.75 5.32 7.68
C GLY A 28 1.02 4.57 6.57
N GLY A 29 -0.28 4.33 6.68
CA GLY A 29 -1.06 3.66 5.65
C GLY A 29 -1.27 4.53 4.41
N SER A 30 -1.56 5.82 4.60
CA SER A 30 -1.63 6.78 3.48
C SER A 30 -0.29 6.85 2.73
N VAL A 31 0.85 6.87 3.46
CA VAL A 31 2.19 6.85 2.85
C VAL A 31 2.47 5.55 2.13
N ALA A 32 2.06 4.41 2.69
CA ALA A 32 2.21 3.10 2.03
C ALA A 32 1.41 3.02 0.72
N ALA A 33 0.17 3.53 0.70
CA ALA A 33 -0.66 3.59 -0.50
C ALA A 33 -0.01 4.43 -1.62
N VAL A 34 0.46 5.64 -1.29
CA VAL A 34 1.17 6.51 -2.24
C VAL A 34 2.47 5.86 -2.73
N THR A 35 3.22 5.19 -1.84
CA THR A 35 4.45 4.48 -2.20
C THR A 35 4.16 3.36 -3.21
N GLY A 36 3.12 2.56 -2.99
CA GLY A 36 2.66 1.55 -3.94
C GLY A 36 2.21 2.14 -5.28
N ALA A 37 1.53 3.28 -5.26
CA ALA A 37 1.10 3.98 -6.48
C ALA A 37 2.28 4.55 -7.28
N LEU A 38 3.33 5.04 -6.60
CA LEU A 38 4.59 5.47 -7.23
C LEU A 38 5.32 4.27 -7.87
N ALA A 39 5.36 3.14 -7.16
CA ALA A 39 5.89 1.89 -7.72
C ALA A 39 5.15 1.46 -8.98
N ALA A 40 3.81 1.47 -8.97
CA ALA A 40 2.98 1.16 -10.13
C ALA A 40 3.22 2.14 -11.30
N SER A 41 3.40 3.42 -11.00
CA SER A 41 3.70 4.44 -12.01
C SER A 41 5.05 4.20 -12.69
N LEU A 42 6.07 3.85 -11.91
CA LEU A 42 7.40 3.53 -12.44
C LEU A 42 7.38 2.22 -13.25
N THR A 43 6.61 1.23 -12.81
CA THR A 43 6.33 -0.02 -13.55
C THR A 43 5.66 0.29 -14.90
N ALA A 44 4.65 1.16 -14.93
CA ALA A 44 3.99 1.57 -16.17
C ALA A 44 4.96 2.29 -17.13
N MET A 45 5.85 3.12 -16.61
CA MET A 45 6.90 3.79 -17.40
C MET A 45 7.83 2.77 -18.02
N ALA A 46 8.39 1.86 -17.23
CA ALA A 46 9.29 0.81 -17.73
C ALA A 46 8.62 -0.08 -18.79
N ALA A 47 7.33 -0.42 -18.59
CA ALA A 47 6.56 -1.19 -19.58
C ALA A 47 6.37 -0.44 -20.89
N ARG A 48 6.11 0.88 -20.86
CA ARG A 48 5.97 1.71 -22.09
C ARG A 48 7.23 1.70 -22.95
N PHE A 49 8.40 1.64 -22.35
CA PHE A 49 9.69 1.57 -23.05
C PHE A 49 10.15 0.15 -23.37
N SER A 50 9.34 -0.88 -23.05
CA SER A 50 9.67 -2.29 -23.30
C SER A 50 8.89 -2.92 -24.46
N LYS A 51 8.13 -2.13 -25.23
CA LYS A 51 7.23 -2.62 -26.29
C LYS A 51 7.95 -3.38 -27.42
N GLU A 52 9.20 -3.07 -27.67
CA GLU A 52 9.99 -3.73 -28.71
C GLU A 52 10.67 -5.02 -28.22
N GLN A 53 10.84 -5.16 -26.90
CA GLN A 53 11.52 -6.28 -26.26
C GLN A 53 10.55 -7.32 -25.71
N TRP A 54 9.34 -6.89 -25.34
CA TRP A 54 8.34 -7.74 -24.68
C TRP A 54 6.94 -7.54 -25.30
N GLU A 55 6.40 -8.60 -25.90
CA GLU A 55 5.10 -8.56 -26.59
C GLU A 55 3.95 -8.17 -25.65
N ASP A 56 4.01 -8.62 -24.38
CA ASP A 56 2.96 -8.33 -23.38
C ASP A 56 3.09 -6.94 -22.72
N ALA A 57 4.10 -6.13 -23.10
CA ALA A 57 4.32 -4.81 -22.50
C ALA A 57 3.09 -3.89 -22.55
N PRO A 58 2.22 -3.86 -23.59
CA PRO A 58 1.00 -3.07 -23.57
C PRO A 58 0.01 -3.53 -22.48
N GLY A 59 -0.08 -4.84 -22.25
CA GLY A 59 -0.88 -5.41 -21.15
C GLY A 59 -0.33 -5.04 -19.78
N ALA A 60 1.00 -5.07 -19.63
CA ALA A 60 1.70 -4.64 -18.42
C ALA A 60 1.46 -3.15 -18.12
N VAL A 61 1.44 -2.27 -19.14
CA VAL A 61 1.05 -0.85 -18.96
C VAL A 61 -0.36 -0.74 -18.42
N ALA A 62 -1.33 -1.44 -19.02
CA ALA A 62 -2.72 -1.37 -18.59
C ALA A 62 -2.90 -1.87 -17.15
N GLN A 63 -2.22 -2.95 -16.78
CA GLN A 63 -2.25 -3.51 -15.43
C GLN A 63 -1.63 -2.55 -14.41
N ALA A 64 -0.46 -1.97 -14.70
CA ALA A 64 0.21 -1.03 -13.81
C ALA A 64 -0.63 0.25 -13.59
N GLU A 65 -1.28 0.77 -14.65
CA GLU A 65 -2.20 1.91 -14.52
C GLU A 65 -3.44 1.58 -13.68
N ALA A 66 -3.99 0.38 -13.82
CA ALA A 66 -5.10 -0.08 -12.99
C ALA A 66 -4.69 -0.22 -11.51
N LEU A 67 -3.50 -0.76 -11.23
CA LEU A 67 -2.96 -0.86 -9.87
C LEU A 67 -2.72 0.52 -9.25
N LYS A 68 -2.16 1.47 -10.01
CA LYS A 68 -2.03 2.87 -9.57
C LYS A 68 -3.39 3.47 -9.21
N ALA A 69 -4.38 3.32 -10.10
CA ALA A 69 -5.73 3.83 -9.88
C ALA A 69 -6.43 3.18 -8.67
N ARG A 70 -6.11 1.93 -8.34
CA ARG A 70 -6.58 1.24 -7.13
C ARG A 70 -5.88 1.74 -5.86
N LEU A 71 -4.58 1.99 -5.91
CA LEU A 71 -3.77 2.35 -4.74
C LEU A 71 -3.97 3.80 -4.29
N LEU A 72 -4.06 4.76 -5.21
CA LEU A 72 -4.16 6.17 -4.85
C LEU A 72 -5.33 6.50 -3.90
N PRO A 73 -6.57 6.05 -4.13
CA PRO A 73 -7.68 6.33 -3.24
C PRO A 73 -7.53 5.74 -1.84
N LEU A 74 -6.74 4.65 -1.69
CA LEU A 74 -6.52 4.00 -0.41
C LEU A 74 -5.77 4.92 0.58
N ALA A 75 -5.10 5.98 0.12
CA ALA A 75 -4.46 6.95 1.00
C ALA A 75 -5.49 7.74 1.83
N GLU A 76 -6.58 8.19 1.19
CA GLU A 76 -7.67 8.87 1.88
C GLU A 76 -8.56 7.90 2.66
N GLU A 77 -8.73 6.67 2.16
CA GLU A 77 -9.50 5.63 2.85
C GLU A 77 -8.83 5.23 4.17
N ASP A 78 -7.50 5.09 4.20
CA ASP A 78 -6.72 4.86 5.42
C ASP A 78 -6.94 5.97 6.46
N ALA A 79 -6.83 7.23 6.04
CA ALA A 79 -7.05 8.37 6.90
C ALA A 79 -8.46 8.37 7.51
N ARG A 80 -9.50 8.10 6.70
CA ARG A 80 -10.90 8.00 7.17
C ARG A 80 -11.10 6.82 8.12
N ALA A 81 -10.49 5.66 7.81
CA ALA A 81 -10.56 4.49 8.67
C ALA A 81 -9.96 4.79 10.06
N TYR A 82 -8.82 5.48 10.09
CA TYR A 82 -8.20 5.91 11.34
C TYR A 82 -9.04 6.95 12.10
N GLU A 83 -9.67 7.90 11.43
CA GLU A 83 -10.62 8.84 12.06
C GLU A 83 -11.75 8.09 12.78
N ASN A 84 -12.28 7.03 12.18
CA ASN A 84 -13.32 6.19 12.82
C ASN A 84 -12.80 5.47 14.07
N VAL A 85 -11.55 5.00 14.07
CA VAL A 85 -10.91 4.44 15.28
C VAL A 85 -10.81 5.51 16.38
N LEU A 86 -10.38 6.74 16.04
CA LEU A 86 -10.30 7.83 17.00
C LEU A 86 -11.68 8.21 17.57
N LEU A 87 -12.73 8.15 16.77
CA LEU A 87 -14.11 8.37 17.24
C LEU A 87 -14.53 7.30 18.26
N ALA A 88 -14.25 6.02 17.99
CA ALA A 88 -14.52 4.93 18.91
C ALA A 88 -13.74 5.09 20.24
N LEU A 89 -12.45 5.44 20.16
CA LEU A 89 -11.60 5.67 21.34
C LEU A 89 -12.07 6.87 22.21
N ARG A 90 -12.76 7.84 21.61
CA ARG A 90 -13.30 9.03 22.30
C ARG A 90 -14.70 8.83 22.88
N MET A 91 -15.27 7.63 22.81
CA MET A 91 -16.58 7.35 23.41
C MET A 91 -16.58 7.72 24.90
N PRO A 92 -17.68 8.33 25.42
CA PRO A 92 -17.77 8.72 26.82
C PRO A 92 -17.56 7.54 27.77
N LYS A 93 -16.94 7.80 28.91
CA LYS A 93 -16.65 6.79 29.94
C LYS A 93 -17.91 6.25 30.62
N GLU A 94 -19.02 6.97 30.50
CA GLU A 94 -20.35 6.60 31.01
C GLU A 94 -21.02 5.50 30.18
N VAL A 95 -20.54 5.26 28.95
CA VAL A 95 -20.96 4.11 28.13
C VAL A 95 -20.41 2.83 28.76
N ASP A 96 -21.22 1.78 28.74
CA ASP A 96 -20.85 0.45 29.23
C ASP A 96 -19.49 0.00 28.58
N GLU A 97 -18.64 -0.58 29.44
CA GLU A 97 -17.26 -0.93 29.03
C GLU A 97 -17.26 -1.97 27.91
N ASP A 98 -18.12 -2.99 27.98
CA ASP A 98 -18.21 -4.04 26.95
C ASP A 98 -18.68 -3.45 25.61
N VAL A 99 -19.60 -2.49 25.63
CA VAL A 99 -20.08 -1.79 24.42
C VAL A 99 -18.98 -0.94 23.81
N ARG A 100 -18.20 -0.24 24.63
CA ARG A 100 -17.10 0.59 24.18
C ARG A 100 -15.97 -0.26 23.58
N ASP A 101 -15.60 -1.35 24.24
CA ASP A 101 -14.54 -2.24 23.79
C ASP A 101 -14.93 -2.96 22.49
N ALA A 102 -16.19 -3.37 22.37
CA ALA A 102 -16.72 -3.92 21.11
C ALA A 102 -16.64 -2.89 19.97
N ALA A 103 -17.03 -1.64 20.21
CA ALA A 103 -16.98 -0.57 19.22
C ALA A 103 -15.54 -0.25 18.76
N ILE A 104 -14.58 -0.22 19.69
CA ILE A 104 -13.15 -0.04 19.39
C ILE A 104 -12.63 -1.22 18.57
N GLY A 105 -12.90 -2.46 19.02
CA GLY A 105 -12.49 -3.66 18.32
C GLY A 105 -13.02 -3.74 16.88
N ASP A 106 -14.28 -3.33 16.68
CA ASP A 106 -14.89 -3.30 15.35
C ASP A 106 -14.32 -2.18 14.46
N ALA A 107 -14.02 -1.02 15.03
CA ALA A 107 -13.37 0.06 14.28
C ALA A 107 -11.96 -0.33 13.84
N LEU A 108 -11.16 -0.93 14.74
CA LEU A 108 -9.82 -1.44 14.43
C LEU A 108 -9.86 -2.56 13.38
N SER A 109 -10.81 -3.48 13.49
CA SER A 109 -10.98 -4.55 12.50
C SER A 109 -11.27 -4.00 11.10
N ARG A 110 -12.16 -3.01 10.98
CA ARG A 110 -12.42 -2.34 9.69
C ARG A 110 -11.21 -1.54 9.20
N ALA A 111 -10.46 -0.92 10.13
CA ALA A 111 -9.24 -0.20 9.77
C ALA A 111 -8.10 -1.11 9.28
N ALA A 112 -8.17 -2.42 9.52
CA ALA A 112 -7.22 -3.38 8.97
C ALA A 112 -7.47 -3.71 7.48
N ASP A 113 -8.68 -3.49 6.95
CA ASP A 113 -9.02 -3.83 5.57
C ASP A 113 -8.26 -2.96 4.56
N VAL A 114 -8.06 -1.67 4.87
CA VAL A 114 -7.36 -0.75 3.96
C VAL A 114 -5.89 -1.12 3.78
N PRO A 115 -5.07 -1.28 4.83
CA PRO A 115 -3.68 -1.72 4.66
C PRO A 115 -3.59 -3.13 4.05
N MET A 116 -4.57 -4.03 4.28
CA MET A 116 -4.60 -5.31 3.58
C MET A 116 -4.74 -5.12 2.07
N ALA A 117 -5.67 -4.28 1.62
CA ALA A 117 -5.86 -3.96 0.20
C ALA A 117 -4.62 -3.30 -0.43
N ILE A 118 -3.90 -2.45 0.33
CA ILE A 118 -2.63 -1.84 -0.12
C ILE A 118 -1.57 -2.93 -0.29
N ALA A 119 -1.43 -3.85 0.67
CA ALA A 119 -0.46 -4.94 0.61
C ALA A 119 -0.69 -5.84 -0.61
N GLU A 120 -1.93 -6.28 -0.84
CA GLU A 120 -2.30 -7.11 -1.99
C GLU A 120 -1.98 -6.43 -3.32
N ALA A 121 -2.45 -5.20 -3.52
CA ALA A 121 -2.18 -4.46 -4.74
C ALA A 121 -0.69 -4.21 -4.97
N SER A 122 0.08 -4.00 -3.89
CA SER A 122 1.53 -3.76 -3.98
C SER A 122 2.31 -5.05 -4.31
N VAL A 123 1.85 -6.24 -3.91
CA VAL A 123 2.44 -7.52 -4.36
C VAL A 123 2.24 -7.69 -5.87
N ASP A 124 1.06 -7.33 -6.40
CA ASP A 124 0.80 -7.38 -7.83
C ASP A 124 1.73 -6.42 -8.59
N VAL A 125 1.98 -5.21 -8.05
CA VAL A 125 2.96 -4.26 -8.60
C VAL A 125 4.36 -4.86 -8.61
N ALA A 126 4.82 -5.45 -7.49
CA ALA A 126 6.14 -6.06 -7.38
C ALA A 126 6.33 -7.21 -8.39
N THR A 127 5.28 -8.03 -8.57
CA THR A 127 5.28 -9.13 -9.54
C THR A 127 5.48 -8.61 -10.95
N LEU A 128 4.70 -7.62 -11.36
CA LEU A 128 4.78 -7.02 -12.67
C LEU A 128 6.13 -6.32 -12.91
N ALA A 129 6.66 -5.62 -11.90
CA ALA A 129 7.98 -4.99 -11.96
C ALA A 129 9.10 -6.03 -12.10
N SER A 130 9.00 -7.19 -11.43
CA SER A 130 9.95 -8.29 -11.58
C SER A 130 9.95 -8.86 -13.01
N GLU A 131 8.79 -9.06 -13.61
CA GLU A 131 8.68 -9.51 -15.00
C GLU A 131 9.32 -8.51 -15.98
N LEU A 132 9.14 -7.21 -15.74
CA LEU A 132 9.78 -6.16 -16.52
C LEU A 132 11.29 -6.13 -16.36
N ALA A 133 11.81 -6.38 -15.17
CA ALA A 133 13.23 -6.51 -14.94
C ALA A 133 13.85 -7.68 -15.70
N GLU A 134 13.11 -8.78 -15.86
CA GLU A 134 13.57 -9.99 -16.56
C GLU A 134 13.40 -9.90 -18.09
N ARG A 135 12.28 -9.38 -18.57
CA ARG A 135 11.85 -9.47 -19.99
C ARG A 135 11.82 -8.14 -20.71
N GLY A 136 11.80 -7.04 -19.98
CA GLY A 136 11.67 -5.71 -20.52
C GLY A 136 12.95 -5.15 -21.12
N ASN A 137 12.95 -3.86 -21.38
CA ASN A 137 14.11 -3.13 -21.85
C ASN A 137 15.22 -3.13 -20.79
N GLN A 138 16.35 -3.77 -21.08
CA GLN A 138 17.47 -3.92 -20.14
C GLN A 138 18.07 -2.58 -19.69
N ASN A 139 17.91 -1.51 -20.47
CA ASN A 139 18.30 -0.16 -20.03
C ASN A 139 17.44 0.37 -18.89
N LEU A 140 16.24 -0.20 -18.66
CA LEU A 140 15.31 0.15 -17.58
C LEU A 140 15.24 -0.90 -16.47
N HIS A 141 16.14 -1.89 -16.49
CA HIS A 141 16.23 -2.89 -15.42
C HIS A 141 16.33 -2.23 -14.04
N GLY A 142 17.13 -1.15 -13.92
CA GLY A 142 17.26 -0.40 -12.67
C GLY A 142 15.95 0.24 -12.20
N ASP A 143 15.17 0.81 -13.10
CA ASP A 143 13.86 1.41 -12.78
C ASP A 143 12.85 0.34 -12.38
N ALA A 144 12.82 -0.80 -13.07
CA ALA A 144 11.97 -1.93 -12.71
C ALA A 144 12.34 -2.50 -11.32
N ALA A 145 13.63 -2.59 -11.01
CA ALA A 145 14.10 -3.01 -9.70
C ALA A 145 13.68 -2.02 -8.59
N VAL A 146 13.82 -0.71 -8.82
CA VAL A 146 13.35 0.32 -7.88
C VAL A 146 11.85 0.22 -7.67
N ALA A 147 11.05 0.00 -8.71
CA ALA A 147 9.61 -0.22 -8.59
C ALA A 147 9.30 -1.43 -7.70
N ALA A 148 9.99 -2.57 -7.88
CA ALA A 148 9.82 -3.75 -7.04
C ALA A 148 10.18 -3.49 -5.57
N PHE A 149 11.24 -2.75 -5.28
CA PHE A 149 11.66 -2.41 -3.91
C PHE A 149 10.70 -1.43 -3.23
N LEU A 150 10.15 -0.45 -3.94
CA LEU A 150 9.13 0.45 -3.41
C LEU A 150 7.84 -0.34 -3.10
N ALA A 151 7.44 -1.25 -3.99
CA ALA A 151 6.29 -2.12 -3.75
C ALA A 151 6.52 -3.03 -2.52
N GLU A 152 7.73 -3.61 -2.33
CA GLU A 152 8.07 -4.36 -1.11
C GLU A 152 7.92 -3.48 0.14
N ALA A 153 8.41 -2.25 0.10
CA ALA A 153 8.28 -1.34 1.24
C ALA A 153 6.81 -1.08 1.59
N ALA A 154 5.94 -0.86 0.57
CA ALA A 154 4.51 -0.69 0.75
C ALA A 154 3.85 -1.94 1.36
N VAL A 155 4.16 -3.15 0.86
CA VAL A 155 3.66 -4.43 1.41
C VAL A 155 4.03 -4.59 2.88
N ARG A 156 5.30 -4.39 3.22
CA ARG A 156 5.79 -4.58 4.59
C ARG A 156 5.22 -3.57 5.58
N ALA A 157 5.12 -2.31 5.15
CA ALA A 157 4.49 -1.27 5.96
C ALA A 157 3.02 -1.60 6.22
N SER A 158 2.29 -1.98 5.18
CA SER A 158 0.87 -2.32 5.28
C SER A 158 0.62 -3.58 6.11
N ALA A 159 1.42 -4.64 5.93
CA ALA A 159 1.32 -5.85 6.75
C ALA A 159 1.51 -5.56 8.25
N ASN A 160 2.47 -4.70 8.60
CA ASN A 160 2.66 -4.25 9.99
C ASN A 160 1.44 -3.50 10.53
N LEU A 161 0.77 -2.68 9.71
CA LEU A 161 -0.46 -1.99 10.12
C LEU A 161 -1.64 -2.95 10.30
N VAL A 162 -1.75 -3.98 9.47
CA VAL A 162 -2.73 -5.07 9.68
C VAL A 162 -2.50 -5.75 11.03
N GLU A 163 -1.25 -6.11 11.36
CA GLU A 163 -0.91 -6.73 12.64
C GLU A 163 -1.24 -5.82 13.84
N ILE A 164 -0.95 -4.52 13.74
CA ILE A 164 -1.29 -3.54 14.79
C ILE A 164 -2.80 -3.42 14.98
N ASN A 165 -3.56 -3.28 13.89
CA ASN A 165 -5.00 -3.10 13.95
C ASN A 165 -5.74 -4.36 14.44
N LEU A 166 -5.17 -5.55 14.24
CA LEU A 166 -5.75 -6.83 14.63
C LEU A 166 -5.09 -7.44 15.88
N ALA A 167 -4.28 -6.70 16.62
CA ALA A 167 -3.50 -7.21 17.75
C ALA A 167 -4.35 -7.91 18.84
N THR A 168 -5.63 -7.56 18.98
CA THR A 168 -6.58 -8.17 19.93
C THR A 168 -7.44 -9.28 19.34
N ARG A 169 -7.28 -9.59 18.04
CA ARG A 169 -8.08 -10.60 17.31
C ARG A 169 -7.22 -11.81 16.95
N GLU A 170 -6.91 -12.64 17.95
CA GLU A 170 -6.20 -13.90 17.71
C GLU A 170 -6.98 -14.78 16.73
N GLY A 171 -6.26 -15.35 15.74
CA GLY A 171 -6.85 -16.25 14.73
C GLY A 171 -7.55 -15.56 13.56
N ASP A 172 -7.49 -14.23 13.43
CA ASP A 172 -7.99 -13.53 12.24
C ASP A 172 -7.13 -13.92 11.02
N GLU A 173 -7.77 -14.45 9.98
CA GLU A 173 -7.10 -14.96 8.76
C GLU A 173 -6.27 -13.90 8.03
N ARG A 174 -6.60 -12.62 8.19
CA ARG A 174 -5.84 -11.51 7.62
C ARG A 174 -4.42 -11.40 8.18
N LEU A 175 -4.18 -11.85 9.42
CA LEU A 175 -2.84 -11.87 10.01
C LEU A 175 -1.91 -12.86 9.29
N GLU A 176 -2.42 -14.04 8.99
CA GLU A 176 -1.65 -15.04 8.22
C GLU A 176 -1.45 -14.58 6.79
N ARG A 177 -2.51 -14.06 6.16
CA ARG A 177 -2.45 -13.52 4.81
C ARG A 177 -1.43 -12.38 4.68
N ALA A 178 -1.38 -11.44 5.61
CA ALA A 178 -0.40 -10.36 5.63
C ALA A 178 1.05 -10.88 5.68
N ARG A 179 1.31 -11.90 6.50
CA ARG A 179 2.63 -12.56 6.58
C ARG A 179 2.99 -13.26 5.28
N GLU A 180 2.05 -13.97 4.66
CA GLU A 180 2.26 -14.60 3.35
C GLU A 180 2.65 -13.58 2.28
N LEU A 181 1.96 -12.43 2.21
CA LEU A 181 2.27 -11.37 1.25
C LEU A 181 3.69 -10.82 1.43
N VAL A 182 4.14 -10.67 2.69
CA VAL A 182 5.53 -10.28 2.99
C VAL A 182 6.53 -11.32 2.47
N GLU A 183 6.26 -12.61 2.67
CA GLU A 183 7.15 -13.66 2.17
C GLU A 183 7.14 -13.77 0.64
N ILE A 184 6.01 -13.52 0.00
CA ILE A 184 5.90 -13.47 -1.47
C ILE A 184 6.77 -12.32 -2.01
N VAL A 185 6.58 -11.10 -1.51
CA VAL A 185 7.30 -9.93 -2.03
C VAL A 185 8.80 -10.03 -1.79
N ARG A 186 9.25 -10.58 -0.66
CA ARG A 186 10.68 -10.85 -0.38
C ARG A 186 11.31 -11.80 -1.39
N ARG A 187 10.58 -12.84 -1.82
CA ARG A 187 11.07 -13.76 -2.87
C ARG A 187 11.20 -13.05 -4.21
N ILE A 188 10.23 -12.19 -4.54
CA ILE A 188 10.23 -11.40 -5.76
C ILE A 188 11.45 -10.47 -5.81
N THR A 189 11.66 -9.67 -4.79
CA THR A 189 12.74 -8.66 -4.77
C THR A 189 14.12 -9.29 -4.66
N ARG A 190 14.25 -10.47 -4.02
CA ARG A 190 15.49 -11.26 -4.05
C ARG A 190 15.85 -11.67 -5.48
N ARG A 191 14.89 -12.20 -6.25
CA ARG A 191 15.12 -12.57 -7.66
C ARG A 191 15.57 -11.38 -8.50
N VAL A 192 14.92 -10.23 -8.34
CA VAL A 192 15.29 -8.99 -9.02
C VAL A 192 16.72 -8.55 -8.67
N SER A 193 17.13 -8.73 -7.41
CA SER A 193 18.49 -8.40 -6.97
C SER A 193 19.55 -9.36 -7.52
N GLU A 194 19.24 -10.65 -7.63
CA GLU A 194 20.15 -11.70 -8.13
C GLU A 194 20.29 -11.67 -9.64
N ALA A 195 19.27 -11.25 -10.39
CA ALA A 195 19.31 -11.14 -11.86
C ALA A 195 20.34 -10.12 -12.39
N ARG A 196 20.90 -9.28 -11.51
CA ARG A 196 21.92 -8.26 -11.83
C ARG A 196 23.36 -8.77 -11.75
N SER A 197 23.58 -10.01 -11.31
CA SER A 197 24.89 -10.64 -11.13
C SER A 197 25.28 -11.51 -12.31
#